data_910f1754161fc941a62d601e3cae73a8
#
_entry.id   910f1754161fc941a62d601e3cae73a8
#
_cell.length_a   1.000
_cell.length_b   1.000
_cell.length_c   1.000
_cell.angle_alpha   90.00
_cell.angle_beta   90.00
_cell.angle_gamma   90.00
#
_symmetry.space_group_name_H-M   'P 1'
#
loop_
_entity.id
_entity.type
_entity.pdbx_description
1 polymer ?
#
loop_
_entity_poly.entity_id
_entity_poly.type
_entity_poly.pdbx_seq_one_letter_code
_entity_poly.pdbx_strand_id
1 'polypeptide(L)'
;MSVIRPLGLSDRLIVEDYLRRYPPEISELTFTNLYVWRHSRRIFLAEIEDSIVFVTNTGEEGDGGNFVLGHPVGGASPLSVVNALGIEVAGLIRVPKNTADTLRNADLLVTTDRDNSDYLYRVTDLAELAGRRFHKKQSCQAVPCSV
;
A
#
# COMPACT_ATOMS: atom_id res chain seq x y z
N MET A 1 -3.83 -21.94 10.50
CA MET A 1 -4.82 -20.86 10.34
C MET A 1 -4.09 -19.55 10.55
N SER A 2 -4.10 -18.69 9.56
CA SER A 2 -3.55 -17.34 9.68
C SER A 2 -4.44 -16.52 10.62
N VAL A 3 -3.83 -15.86 11.60
CA VAL A 3 -4.56 -14.97 12.50
C VAL A 3 -4.59 -13.59 11.89
N ILE A 4 -5.77 -13.13 11.47
CA ILE A 4 -6.01 -11.76 11.02
C ILE A 4 -6.34 -10.93 12.25
N ARG A 5 -5.59 -9.88 12.51
CA ARG A 5 -5.77 -9.00 13.68
C ARG A 5 -5.68 -7.52 13.30
N PRO A 6 -6.36 -6.61 14.02
CA PRO A 6 -6.20 -5.18 13.81
C PRO A 6 -4.73 -4.76 13.93
N LEU A 7 -4.27 -3.90 13.01
CA LEU A 7 -2.92 -3.36 13.06
C LEU A 7 -2.75 -2.47 14.30
N GLY A 8 -1.76 -2.79 15.13
CA GLY A 8 -1.42 -2.08 16.35
C GLY A 8 0.00 -1.51 16.36
N LEU A 9 0.30 -0.69 17.37
CA LEU A 9 1.64 -0.14 17.54
C LEU A 9 2.69 -1.24 17.84
N SER A 10 2.27 -2.31 18.50
CA SER A 10 3.12 -3.48 18.79
C SER A 10 3.64 -4.18 17.53
N ASP A 11 2.95 -4.00 16.39
CA ASP A 11 3.34 -4.62 15.12
C ASP A 11 4.46 -3.86 14.39
N ARG A 12 4.86 -2.70 14.91
CA ARG A 12 5.83 -1.83 14.26
C ARG A 12 7.12 -2.56 13.88
N LEU A 13 7.70 -3.28 14.82
CA LEU A 13 9.00 -3.92 14.60
C LEU A 13 8.94 -4.99 13.52
N ILE A 14 7.89 -5.83 13.53
CA ILE A 14 7.73 -6.86 12.53
C ILE A 14 7.43 -6.26 11.15
N VAL A 15 6.56 -5.27 11.08
CA VAL A 15 6.21 -4.60 9.82
C VAL A 15 7.43 -3.89 9.22
N GLU A 16 8.17 -3.11 10.01
CA GLU A 16 9.37 -2.41 9.52
C GLU A 16 10.47 -3.39 9.08
N ASP A 17 10.61 -4.55 9.75
CA ASP A 17 11.58 -5.57 9.35
C ASP A 17 11.22 -6.19 8.00
N TYR A 18 9.95 -6.56 7.78
CA TYR A 18 9.49 -7.06 6.48
C TYR A 18 9.65 -6.01 5.38
N LEU A 19 9.22 -4.76 5.61
CA LEU A 19 9.34 -3.68 4.63
C LEU A 19 10.80 -3.33 4.29
N ARG A 20 11.74 -3.55 5.22
CA ARG A 20 13.17 -3.39 4.95
C ARG A 20 13.74 -4.51 4.09
N ARG A 21 13.33 -5.77 4.36
CA ARG A 21 13.78 -6.94 3.57
C ARG A 21 13.14 -6.99 2.19
N TYR A 22 11.90 -6.55 2.08
CA TYR A 22 11.10 -6.56 0.85
C TYR A 22 10.54 -5.15 0.59
N PRO A 23 11.38 -4.21 0.12
CA PRO A 23 10.96 -2.82 -0.08
C PRO A 23 9.80 -2.71 -1.07
N PRO A 24 8.64 -2.16 -0.68
CA PRO A 24 7.51 -1.99 -1.57
C PRO A 24 7.73 -0.80 -2.53
N GLU A 25 7.11 -0.86 -3.70
CA GLU A 25 7.14 0.23 -4.68
C GLU A 25 6.06 1.29 -4.43
N ILE A 26 5.05 0.98 -3.61
CA ILE A 26 3.91 1.85 -3.36
C ILE A 26 4.06 2.62 -2.05
N SER A 27 3.63 3.87 -2.04
CA SER A 27 3.77 4.79 -0.90
C SER A 27 2.92 4.41 0.32
N GLU A 28 1.84 3.69 0.11
CA GLU A 28 0.98 3.23 1.20
C GLU A 28 1.66 2.26 2.16
N LEU A 29 2.55 1.41 1.65
CA LEU A 29 3.17 0.36 2.46
C LEU A 29 4.36 0.91 3.27
N THR A 30 4.08 1.81 4.17
CA THR A 30 4.97 2.22 5.26
C THR A 30 4.25 2.04 6.59
N PHE A 31 4.97 1.66 7.66
CA PHE A 31 4.30 1.47 8.96
C PHE A 31 3.57 2.72 9.41
N THR A 32 4.17 3.89 9.26
CA THR A 32 3.58 5.16 9.67
C THR A 32 2.26 5.42 8.94
N ASN A 33 2.23 5.24 7.61
CA ASN A 33 1.02 5.46 6.82
C ASN A 33 -0.08 4.47 7.20
N LEU A 34 0.24 3.18 7.25
CA LEU A 34 -0.69 2.13 7.66
C LEU A 34 -1.25 2.38 9.06
N TYR A 35 -0.40 2.75 10.02
CA TYR A 35 -0.80 2.97 11.40
C TYR A 35 -1.69 4.21 11.57
N VAL A 36 -1.36 5.32 10.89
CA VAL A 36 -2.16 6.57 10.97
C VAL A 36 -3.56 6.33 10.43
N TRP A 37 -3.69 5.60 9.33
CA TRP A 37 -4.98 5.34 8.67
C TRP A 37 -5.69 4.07 9.15
N ARG A 38 -5.15 3.32 10.12
CA ARG A 38 -5.66 2.00 10.53
C ARG A 38 -7.12 1.98 10.97
N HIS A 39 -7.60 3.05 11.56
CA HIS A 39 -9.00 3.12 12.03
C HIS A 39 -9.96 3.48 10.90
N SER A 40 -9.65 4.53 10.12
CA SER A 40 -10.52 4.99 9.04
C SER A 40 -10.56 4.01 7.86
N ARG A 41 -9.46 3.31 7.60
CA ARG A 41 -9.37 2.29 6.54
C ARG A 41 -9.52 0.87 7.06
N ARG A 42 -9.74 0.68 8.36
CA ARG A 42 -9.87 -0.64 9.01
C ARG A 42 -8.77 -1.61 8.56
N ILE A 43 -7.53 -1.27 8.88
CA ILE A 43 -6.37 -2.06 8.45
C ILE A 43 -6.09 -3.17 9.45
N PHE A 44 -6.05 -4.38 8.93
CA PHE A 44 -5.70 -5.61 9.63
C PHE A 44 -4.37 -6.14 9.10
N LEU A 45 -3.63 -6.81 9.97
CA LEU A 45 -2.40 -7.51 9.66
C LEU A 45 -2.63 -9.02 9.73
N ALA A 46 -2.16 -9.74 8.73
CA ALA A 46 -2.04 -11.19 8.74
C ALA A 46 -0.60 -11.62 8.44
N GLU A 47 -0.15 -12.67 9.10
CA GLU A 47 1.12 -13.33 8.83
C GLU A 47 0.81 -14.67 8.15
N ILE A 48 1.31 -14.84 6.92
CA ILE A 48 1.02 -16.01 6.08
C ILE A 48 2.32 -16.48 5.43
N GLU A 49 2.67 -17.73 5.70
CA GLU A 49 3.95 -18.29 5.25
C GLU A 49 5.11 -17.39 5.72
N ASP A 50 5.94 -16.94 4.81
CA ASP A 50 7.05 -16.00 5.05
C ASP A 50 6.72 -14.55 4.66
N SER A 51 5.44 -14.19 4.69
CA SER A 51 4.95 -12.89 4.25
C SER A 51 4.00 -12.25 5.27
N ILE A 52 3.97 -10.93 5.27
CA ILE A 52 2.91 -10.16 5.92
C ILE A 52 1.97 -9.57 4.89
N VAL A 53 0.71 -9.48 5.26
CA VAL A 53 -0.38 -9.03 4.40
C VAL A 53 -1.22 -8.01 5.14
N PHE A 54 -1.53 -6.92 4.48
CA PHE A 54 -2.44 -5.91 4.98
C PHE A 54 -3.81 -6.10 4.31
N VAL A 55 -4.83 -6.26 5.13
CA VAL A 55 -6.21 -6.37 4.69
C VAL A 55 -6.95 -5.12 5.13
N THR A 56 -7.70 -4.52 4.23
CA THR A 56 -8.60 -3.40 4.54
C THR A 56 -10.03 -3.83 4.26
N ASN A 57 -10.96 -3.34 5.09
CA ASN A 57 -12.37 -3.53 4.86
C ASN A 57 -12.98 -2.21 4.43
N THR A 58 -13.64 -2.19 3.27
CA THR A 58 -14.31 -1.02 2.74
C THR A 58 -15.77 -0.96 3.19
N GLY A 59 -16.37 0.24 3.20
CA GLY A 59 -17.72 0.45 3.71
C GLY A 59 -17.73 1.12 5.07
N GLU A 60 -18.74 1.93 5.33
CA GLU A 60 -18.82 2.74 6.56
C GLU A 60 -18.94 1.88 7.82
N GLU A 61 -19.66 0.77 7.74
CA GLU A 61 -19.83 -0.20 8.84
C GLU A 61 -19.02 -1.50 8.68
N GLY A 62 -18.15 -1.58 7.63
CA GLY A 62 -17.37 -2.78 7.34
C GLY A 62 -18.10 -3.82 6.49
N ASP A 63 -19.14 -3.40 5.79
CA ASP A 63 -19.96 -4.22 4.89
C ASP A 63 -19.49 -4.20 3.43
N GLY A 64 -18.49 -3.37 3.10
CA GLY A 64 -17.99 -3.15 1.75
C GLY A 64 -17.03 -4.20 1.19
N GLY A 65 -16.80 -5.31 1.90
CA GLY A 65 -15.89 -6.38 1.49
C GLY A 65 -14.44 -6.17 1.93
N ASN A 66 -13.69 -7.29 1.97
CA ASN A 66 -12.28 -7.28 2.33
C ASN A 66 -11.41 -7.18 1.09
N PHE A 67 -10.38 -6.37 1.14
CA PHE A 67 -9.39 -6.20 0.08
C PHE A 67 -7.98 -6.36 0.64
N VAL A 68 -7.11 -6.99 -0.11
CA VAL A 68 -5.67 -6.97 0.18
C VAL A 68 -5.11 -5.64 -0.32
N LEU A 69 -4.42 -4.91 0.55
CA LEU A 69 -3.80 -3.64 0.25
C LEU A 69 -2.39 -3.85 -0.31
N GLY A 70 -2.19 -3.48 -1.56
CA GLY A 70 -0.93 -3.69 -2.26
C GLY A 70 -0.73 -5.15 -2.68
N HIS A 71 0.43 -5.68 -2.35
CA HIS A 71 0.82 -7.08 -2.54
C HIS A 71 1.36 -7.64 -1.22
N PRO A 72 1.42 -8.97 -1.05
CA PRO A 72 2.10 -9.56 0.10
C PRO A 72 3.52 -9.07 0.22
N VAL A 73 3.95 -8.68 1.40
CA VAL A 73 5.33 -8.27 1.68
C VAL A 73 6.09 -9.48 2.17
N GLY A 74 6.81 -10.14 1.28
CA GLY A 74 7.51 -11.39 1.53
C GLY A 74 7.64 -12.25 0.28
N GLY A 75 7.82 -13.55 0.44
CA GLY A 75 8.02 -14.51 -0.64
C GLY A 75 6.74 -15.13 -1.20
N ALA A 76 5.61 -14.99 -0.51
CA ALA A 76 4.36 -15.62 -0.91
C ALA A 76 3.72 -14.95 -2.13
N SER A 77 3.08 -15.75 -2.99
CA SER A 77 2.34 -15.22 -4.13
C SER A 77 1.01 -14.60 -3.71
N PRO A 78 0.51 -13.55 -4.43
CA PRO A 78 -0.78 -12.95 -4.11
C PRO A 78 -1.94 -13.95 -4.06
N LEU A 79 -1.96 -14.92 -4.96
CA LEU A 79 -3.02 -15.93 -5.02
C LEU A 79 -2.94 -16.93 -3.85
N SER A 80 -1.74 -17.38 -3.49
CA SER A 80 -1.58 -18.29 -2.32
C SER A 80 -2.04 -17.61 -1.05
N VAL A 81 -1.71 -16.34 -0.88
CA VAL A 81 -2.10 -15.53 0.27
C VAL A 81 -3.62 -15.37 0.35
N VAL A 82 -4.28 -15.00 -0.74
CA VAL A 82 -5.76 -14.87 -0.76
C VAL A 82 -6.43 -16.16 -0.33
N ASN A 83 -5.96 -17.31 -0.82
CA ASN A 83 -6.49 -18.61 -0.44
C ASN A 83 -6.22 -18.97 1.03
N ALA A 84 -5.07 -18.54 1.56
CA ALA A 84 -4.65 -18.86 2.93
C ALA A 84 -5.27 -17.94 3.99
N LEU A 85 -5.82 -16.78 3.61
CA LEU A 85 -6.45 -15.84 4.55
C LEU A 85 -7.67 -16.43 5.27
N GLY A 86 -8.38 -17.36 4.65
CA GLY A 86 -9.56 -17.99 5.25
C GLY A 86 -10.77 -17.07 5.40
N ILE A 87 -10.76 -15.92 4.71
CA ILE A 87 -11.86 -14.97 4.60
C ILE A 87 -12.17 -14.73 3.12
N GLU A 88 -13.38 -14.26 2.83
CA GLU A 88 -13.71 -13.80 1.51
C GLU A 88 -12.95 -12.51 1.19
N VAL A 89 -12.21 -12.48 0.09
CA VAL A 89 -11.46 -11.34 -0.42
C VAL A 89 -12.04 -10.91 -1.75
N ALA A 90 -12.56 -9.70 -1.82
CA ALA A 90 -13.16 -9.13 -3.03
C ALA A 90 -12.11 -8.78 -4.09
N GLY A 91 -10.87 -8.53 -3.69
CA GLY A 91 -9.79 -8.23 -4.60
C GLY A 91 -8.53 -7.68 -3.93
N LEU A 92 -7.58 -7.31 -4.77
CA LEU A 92 -6.38 -6.57 -4.37
C LEU A 92 -6.49 -5.14 -4.88
N ILE A 93 -6.13 -4.16 -4.06
CA ILE A 93 -6.16 -2.74 -4.41
C ILE A 93 -4.77 -2.12 -4.29
N ARG A 94 -4.49 -1.07 -5.07
CA ARG A 94 -3.19 -0.36 -5.06
C ARG A 94 -2.01 -1.28 -5.34
N VAL A 95 -2.19 -2.18 -6.30
CA VAL A 95 -1.20 -3.17 -6.70
C VAL A 95 -0.20 -2.53 -7.65
N PRO A 96 1.13 -2.71 -7.48
CA PRO A 96 2.12 -2.25 -8.44
C PRO A 96 1.92 -2.88 -9.82
N LYS A 97 2.33 -2.16 -10.86
CA LYS A 97 2.13 -2.59 -12.25
C LYS A 97 2.71 -3.98 -12.55
N ASN A 98 3.92 -4.25 -12.09
CA ASN A 98 4.60 -5.54 -12.28
C ASN A 98 3.78 -6.70 -11.68
N THR A 99 3.26 -6.53 -10.46
CA THR A 99 2.38 -7.52 -9.83
C THR A 99 1.05 -7.65 -10.56
N ALA A 100 0.45 -6.53 -10.98
CA ALA A 100 -0.78 -6.53 -11.76
C ALA A 100 -0.65 -7.26 -13.09
N ASP A 101 0.48 -7.09 -13.79
CA ASP A 101 0.77 -7.79 -15.05
C ASP A 101 0.90 -9.31 -14.84
N THR A 102 1.49 -9.74 -13.71
CA THR A 102 1.53 -11.17 -13.34
C THR A 102 0.13 -11.72 -13.08
N LEU A 103 -0.73 -10.96 -12.40
CA LEU A 103 -2.10 -11.37 -12.07
C LEU A 103 -3.01 -11.44 -13.30
N ARG A 104 -2.78 -10.62 -14.33
CA ARG A 104 -3.51 -10.73 -15.62
C ARG A 104 -3.36 -12.09 -16.27
N ASN A 105 -2.19 -12.68 -16.16
CA ASN A 105 -1.91 -14.01 -16.72
C ASN A 105 -2.64 -15.14 -15.97
N ALA A 106 -3.26 -14.85 -14.84
CA ALA A 106 -4.01 -15.79 -14.01
C ALA A 106 -5.54 -15.63 -14.16
N ASP A 107 -6.02 -15.12 -15.29
CA ASP A 107 -7.45 -14.89 -15.62
C ASP A 107 -8.19 -13.99 -14.61
N LEU A 108 -7.47 -13.08 -13.96
CA LEU A 108 -8.07 -12.10 -13.07
C LEU A 108 -8.37 -10.80 -13.80
N LEU A 109 -9.50 -10.19 -13.47
CA LEU A 109 -9.84 -8.86 -13.98
C LEU A 109 -8.92 -7.81 -13.34
N VAL A 110 -8.08 -7.18 -14.16
CA VAL A 110 -7.17 -6.10 -13.72
C VAL A 110 -7.62 -4.79 -14.33
N THR A 111 -7.98 -3.84 -13.47
CA THR A 111 -8.38 -2.48 -13.87
C THR A 111 -7.36 -1.46 -13.39
N THR A 112 -7.19 -0.38 -14.16
CA THR A 112 -6.33 0.73 -13.77
C THR A 112 -7.09 1.68 -12.84
N ASP A 113 -6.52 1.97 -11.69
CA ASP A 113 -7.02 2.96 -10.74
C ASP A 113 -6.11 4.21 -10.79
N ARG A 114 -6.50 5.18 -11.60
CA ARG A 114 -5.71 6.41 -11.81
C ARG A 114 -5.75 7.35 -10.62
N ASP A 115 -6.86 7.40 -9.90
CA ASP A 115 -7.06 8.33 -8.79
C ASP A 115 -6.19 7.97 -7.57
N ASN A 116 -5.83 6.70 -7.46
CA ASN A 116 -4.93 6.17 -6.44
C ASN A 116 -3.51 5.89 -6.94
N SER A 117 -3.11 6.46 -8.06
CA SER A 117 -1.74 6.30 -8.61
C SER A 117 -0.76 7.27 -7.94
N ASP A 118 0.43 6.76 -7.60
CA ASP A 118 1.51 7.57 -7.05
C ASP A 118 2.15 8.46 -8.11
N TYR A 119 2.57 9.66 -7.71
CA TYR A 119 3.36 10.56 -8.53
C TYR A 119 4.85 10.31 -8.31
N LEU A 120 5.55 9.94 -9.39
CA LEU A 120 7.00 9.74 -9.36
C LEU A 120 7.73 10.98 -9.91
N TYR A 121 8.69 11.47 -9.15
CA TYR A 121 9.55 12.58 -9.54
C TYR A 121 11.02 12.16 -9.39
N ARG A 122 11.87 12.63 -10.31
CA ARG A 122 13.31 12.53 -10.09
C ARG A 122 13.71 13.48 -8.97
N VAL A 123 14.65 13.08 -8.13
CA VAL A 123 15.18 13.92 -7.04
C VAL A 123 15.72 15.24 -7.58
N THR A 124 16.46 15.19 -8.69
CA THR A 124 16.96 16.39 -9.39
C THR A 124 15.87 17.33 -9.83
N ASP A 125 14.76 16.81 -10.37
CA ASP A 125 13.61 17.60 -10.79
C ASP A 125 12.98 18.36 -9.61
N LEU A 126 12.93 17.74 -8.43
CA LEU A 126 12.39 18.36 -7.22
C LEU A 126 13.37 19.35 -6.57
N ALA A 127 14.68 19.09 -6.66
CA ALA A 127 15.71 19.97 -6.12
C ALA A 127 15.81 21.27 -6.95
N GLU A 128 15.78 21.16 -8.26
CA GLU A 128 15.96 22.28 -9.18
C GLU A 128 14.63 23.01 -9.50
N LEU A 129 13.50 22.28 -9.46
CA LEU A 129 12.15 22.75 -9.82
C LEU A 129 12.09 23.48 -11.18
N ALA A 130 12.95 23.08 -12.12
CA ALA A 130 13.08 23.73 -13.42
C ALA A 130 11.89 23.43 -14.33
N GLY A 131 11.39 24.47 -15.04
CA GLY A 131 10.38 24.36 -16.07
C GLY A 131 8.93 24.56 -15.60
N ARG A 132 8.04 24.74 -16.59
CA ARG A 132 6.61 25.11 -16.38
C ARG A 132 5.83 24.15 -15.49
N ARG A 133 6.17 22.87 -15.50
CA ARG A 133 5.48 21.84 -14.70
C ARG A 133 5.64 22.04 -13.19
N PHE A 134 6.65 22.79 -12.74
CA PHE A 134 6.91 23.05 -11.33
C PHE A 134 6.54 24.47 -10.88
N HIS A 135 5.96 25.28 -11.76
CA HIS A 135 5.68 26.70 -11.48
C HIS A 135 4.89 26.92 -10.18
N LYS A 136 3.89 26.09 -9.90
CA LYS A 136 3.11 26.16 -8.65
C LYS A 136 3.94 25.77 -7.40
N LYS A 137 4.94 24.89 -7.54
CA LYS A 137 5.82 24.47 -6.44
C LYS A 137 6.90 25.52 -6.16
N GLN A 138 7.37 26.23 -7.18
CA GLN A 138 8.31 27.33 -7.03
C GLN A 138 7.74 28.49 -6.21
N SER A 139 6.45 28.82 -6.38
CA SER A 139 5.78 29.86 -5.62
C SER A 139 5.67 29.56 -4.11
N CYS A 140 5.67 28.29 -3.72
CA CYS A 140 5.69 27.90 -2.30
C CYS A 140 7.07 28.10 -1.62
N GLN A 141 8.17 28.14 -2.38
CA GLN A 141 9.51 28.39 -1.84
C GLN A 141 9.79 29.89 -1.57
N ALA A 142 8.97 30.78 -2.14
CA ALA A 142 9.13 32.22 -2.01
C ALA A 142 8.55 32.83 -0.71
N VAL A 143 7.98 32.00 0.18
CA VAL A 143 7.51 32.46 1.49
C VAL A 143 8.69 32.42 2.46
N PRO A 144 9.24 33.55 2.93
CA PRO A 144 10.27 33.53 3.94
C PRO A 144 9.68 32.95 5.21
N CYS A 145 10.32 31.89 5.77
CA CYS A 145 10.07 31.46 7.13
C CYS A 145 10.44 32.63 8.05
N SER A 146 9.44 33.37 8.51
CA SER A 146 9.64 34.31 9.62
C SER A 146 9.85 33.47 10.88
N VAL A 147 11.05 33.57 11.43
CA VAL A 147 11.43 33.02 12.74
C VAL A 147 10.73 33.84 13.84
#